data_9ba26d630c592c45f357b61d7dfd7dc3
#
_entry.id   9ba26d630c592c45f357b61d7dfd7dc3
#
_cell.length_a   1.000
_cell.length_b   1.000
_cell.length_c   1.000
_cell.angle_alpha   90.00
_cell.angle_beta   90.00
_cell.angle_gamma   90.00
#
_symmetry.space_group_name_H-M   'P 1'
#
loop_
_entity.id
_entity.type
_entity.pdbx_description
1 polymer ?
#
loop_
_entity_poly.entity_id
_entity_poly.type
_entity_poly.pdbx_seq_one_letter_code
_entity_poly.pdbx_strand_id
1 'polypeptide(L)'
;RRQRQMCIRDRRKAVSNTDNQKEMLKKIRRKEILGLRRIDNFTAIEKNTWFHLGSNSCEQMLYCLKRICEPCKEHVDNKFTPLSERATNEFIPIRDEMTALMTKATEVLANKAYDQTDALLREGALLKGKISTLRKEQMDRIQERDVNVKASMVYLNVLQESQELVSYWRHLLRADRMFQTCLLYTSDAA
;
A
#
# COMPACT_ATOMS: atom_id res chain seq x y z
N ARG A 1 18.44 -21.73 16.35
CA ARG A 1 17.46 -21.18 17.33
C ARG A 1 17.40 -19.64 17.31
N ARG A 2 18.54 -18.89 17.34
CA ARG A 2 18.56 -17.39 17.31
C ARG A 2 17.89 -16.79 16.08
N GLN A 3 18.15 -17.30 14.86
CA GLN A 3 17.51 -16.81 13.62
C GLN A 3 15.99 -17.00 13.60
N ARG A 4 15.47 -18.14 14.12
CA ARG A 4 14.01 -18.36 14.24
C ARG A 4 13.33 -17.40 15.23
N GLN A 5 13.97 -17.09 16.36
CA GLN A 5 13.43 -16.13 17.32
C GLN A 5 13.43 -14.70 16.76
N MET A 6 14.43 -14.31 15.97
CA MET A 6 14.47 -13.01 15.28
C MET A 6 13.33 -12.88 14.28
N CYS A 7 13.08 -13.88 13.42
CA CYS A 7 11.97 -13.88 12.46
C CYS A 7 10.58 -13.81 13.13
N ILE A 8 10.38 -14.46 14.29
CA ILE A 8 9.11 -14.39 15.05
C ILE A 8 8.91 -12.98 15.62
N ARG A 9 9.95 -12.39 16.17
CA ARG A 9 9.94 -11.04 16.74
C ARG A 9 9.65 -9.99 15.68
N ASP A 10 10.28 -10.08 14.52
CA ASP A 10 10.10 -9.11 13.41
C ASP A 10 8.69 -9.20 12.83
N ARG A 11 8.11 -10.39 12.70
CA ARG A 11 6.73 -10.59 12.25
C ARG A 11 5.71 -10.01 13.21
N ARG A 12 5.86 -10.23 14.53
CA ARG A 12 5.00 -9.62 15.55
C ARG A 12 5.12 -8.10 15.52
N LYS A 13 6.33 -7.58 15.32
CA LYS A 13 6.58 -6.14 15.19
C LYS A 13 5.90 -5.55 13.97
N ALA A 14 5.91 -6.24 12.83
CA ALA A 14 5.24 -5.78 11.61
C ALA A 14 3.73 -5.64 11.81
N VAL A 15 3.06 -6.65 12.39
CA VAL A 15 1.62 -6.59 12.71
C VAL A 15 1.32 -5.47 13.72
N SER A 16 2.08 -5.36 14.81
CA SER A 16 1.91 -4.30 15.81
C SER A 16 2.11 -2.91 15.21
N ASN A 17 3.05 -2.74 14.27
CA ASN A 17 3.27 -1.46 13.60
C ASN A 17 2.05 -1.04 12.76
N THR A 18 1.38 -1.95 12.07
CA THR A 18 0.18 -1.61 11.29
C THR A 18 -0.96 -1.12 12.18
N ASP A 19 -1.15 -1.72 13.34
CA ASP A 19 -2.18 -1.29 14.30
C ASP A 19 -1.85 0.11 14.89
N ASN A 20 -0.59 0.36 15.25
CA ASN A 20 -0.14 1.67 15.72
C ASN A 20 -0.33 2.77 14.65
N GLN A 21 -0.02 2.49 13.39
CA GLN A 21 -0.23 3.42 12.28
C GLN A 21 -1.72 3.72 12.07
N LYS A 22 -2.59 2.74 12.25
CA LYS A 22 -4.04 2.92 12.18
C LYS A 22 -4.57 3.88 13.24
N GLU A 23 -4.11 3.75 14.49
CA GLU A 23 -4.48 4.68 15.57
C GLU A 23 -3.93 6.09 15.32
N MET A 24 -2.73 6.21 14.77
CA MET A 24 -2.17 7.50 14.38
C MET A 24 -3.01 8.17 13.27
N LEU A 25 -3.43 7.42 12.27
CA LEU A 25 -4.29 7.92 11.18
C LEU A 25 -5.62 8.44 11.70
N LYS A 26 -6.25 7.76 12.67
CA LYS A 26 -7.49 8.23 13.31
C LYS A 26 -7.29 9.58 14.02
N LYS A 27 -6.15 9.79 14.69
CA LYS A 27 -5.83 11.07 15.35
C LYS A 27 -5.65 12.19 14.33
N ILE A 28 -4.97 11.92 13.22
CA ILE A 28 -4.78 12.88 12.12
C ILE A 28 -6.14 13.29 11.54
N ARG A 29 -7.00 12.32 11.20
CA ARG A 29 -8.37 12.58 10.69
C ARG A 29 -9.17 13.51 11.59
N ARG A 30 -9.14 13.31 12.90
CA ARG A 30 -9.86 14.17 13.85
C ARG A 30 -9.37 15.62 13.82
N LYS A 31 -8.06 15.82 13.74
CA LYS A 31 -7.46 17.17 13.68
C LYS A 31 -7.82 17.90 12.40
N GLU A 32 -7.74 17.22 11.26
CA GLU A 32 -8.02 17.82 9.95
C GLU A 32 -9.50 18.18 9.79
N ILE A 33 -10.43 17.34 10.24
CA ILE A 33 -11.88 17.67 10.23
C ILE A 33 -12.14 18.94 11.04
N LEU A 34 -11.45 19.14 12.16
CA LEU A 34 -11.59 20.37 12.95
C LEU A 34 -11.01 21.60 12.22
N GLY A 35 -9.90 21.40 11.49
CA GLY A 35 -9.29 22.45 10.66
C GLY A 35 -10.19 22.90 9.52
N LEU A 36 -10.84 21.97 8.81
CA LEU A 36 -11.72 22.25 7.68
C LEU A 36 -12.96 23.08 8.05
N ARG A 37 -13.40 23.06 9.31
CA ARG A 37 -14.52 23.89 9.79
C ARG A 37 -14.23 25.40 9.80
N ARG A 38 -12.99 25.81 9.60
CA ARG A 38 -12.54 27.21 9.64
C ARG A 38 -12.37 27.84 8.25
N ILE A 39 -12.68 27.10 7.19
CA ILE A 39 -12.52 27.50 5.78
C ILE A 39 -13.92 27.80 5.22
N ASP A 40 -14.00 28.62 4.14
CA ASP A 40 -15.27 28.88 3.43
C ASP A 40 -15.92 27.57 2.96
N ASN A 41 -17.26 27.59 2.85
CA ASN A 41 -18.03 26.36 2.63
C ASN A 41 -17.69 25.64 1.33
N PHE A 42 -17.44 26.35 0.22
CA PHE A 42 -17.17 25.71 -1.07
C PHE A 42 -15.81 25.03 -1.07
N THR A 43 -14.77 25.75 -0.70
CA THR A 43 -13.39 25.22 -0.57
C THR A 43 -13.33 24.11 0.48
N ALA A 44 -14.09 24.23 1.57
CA ALA A 44 -14.15 23.20 2.61
C ALA A 44 -14.74 21.88 2.10
N ILE A 45 -15.79 21.92 1.27
CA ILE A 45 -16.41 20.72 0.68
C ILE A 45 -15.42 20.02 -0.24
N GLU A 46 -14.77 20.74 -1.13
CA GLU A 46 -13.84 20.17 -2.11
C GLU A 46 -12.62 19.55 -1.41
N LYS A 47 -12.00 20.30 -0.49
CA LYS A 47 -10.87 19.79 0.31
C LYS A 47 -11.26 18.60 1.17
N ASN A 48 -12.44 18.64 1.78
CA ASN A 48 -12.93 17.52 2.59
C ASN A 48 -13.05 16.24 1.74
N THR A 49 -13.52 16.35 0.49
CA THR A 49 -13.60 15.21 -0.43
C THR A 49 -12.23 14.59 -0.68
N TRP A 50 -11.23 15.40 -1.08
CA TRP A 50 -9.89 14.90 -1.35
C TRP A 50 -9.17 14.40 -0.11
N PHE A 51 -9.37 15.06 1.03
CA PHE A 51 -8.85 14.59 2.32
C PHE A 51 -9.45 13.22 2.71
N HIS A 52 -10.75 13.03 2.52
CA HIS A 52 -11.40 11.74 2.79
C HIS A 52 -10.88 10.64 1.87
N LEU A 53 -10.73 10.91 0.57
CA LEU A 53 -10.19 9.95 -0.39
C LEU A 53 -8.75 9.56 -0.05
N GLY A 54 -7.88 10.52 0.27
CA GLY A 54 -6.51 10.29 0.70
C GLY A 54 -6.43 9.48 1.99
N SER A 55 -7.19 9.89 2.99
CA SER A 55 -7.27 9.26 4.30
C SER A 55 -7.80 7.81 4.23
N ASN A 56 -8.82 7.57 3.40
CA ASN A 56 -9.34 6.24 3.13
C ASN A 56 -8.28 5.38 2.42
N SER A 57 -7.56 5.95 1.44
CA SER A 57 -6.48 5.25 0.75
C SER A 57 -5.39 4.79 1.72
N CYS A 58 -4.96 5.65 2.66
CA CYS A 58 -4.02 5.27 3.71
C CYS A 58 -4.54 4.12 4.58
N GLU A 59 -5.81 4.17 4.97
CA GLU A 59 -6.42 3.09 5.77
C GLU A 59 -6.46 1.77 4.99
N GLN A 60 -6.84 1.79 3.72
CA GLN A 60 -6.84 0.61 2.87
C GLN A 60 -5.43 0.04 2.65
N MET A 61 -4.41 0.89 2.51
CA MET A 61 -3.01 0.44 2.44
C MET A 61 -2.60 -0.32 3.71
N LEU A 62 -2.97 0.17 4.89
CA LEU A 62 -2.72 -0.53 6.16
C LEU A 62 -3.45 -1.88 6.24
N TYR A 63 -4.68 -1.97 5.72
CA TYR A 63 -5.40 -3.24 5.62
C TYR A 63 -4.73 -4.21 4.65
N CYS A 64 -4.25 -3.75 3.49
CA CYS A 64 -3.48 -4.60 2.57
C CYS A 64 -2.24 -5.18 3.26
N LEU A 65 -1.46 -4.35 3.95
CA LEU A 65 -0.28 -4.80 4.71
C LEU A 65 -0.66 -5.85 5.77
N LYS A 66 -1.75 -5.65 6.50
CA LYS A 66 -2.24 -6.62 7.48
C LYS A 66 -2.63 -7.94 6.82
N ARG A 67 -3.38 -7.91 5.71
CA ARG A 67 -3.79 -9.09 4.94
C ARG A 67 -2.62 -9.81 4.26
N ILE A 68 -1.48 -9.14 4.04
CA ILE A 68 -0.23 -9.80 3.64
C ILE A 68 0.42 -10.48 4.85
N CYS A 69 0.57 -9.76 5.96
CA CYS A 69 1.35 -10.21 7.11
C CYS A 69 0.69 -11.38 7.87
N GLU A 70 -0.63 -11.35 8.06
CA GLU A 70 -1.34 -12.35 8.86
C GLU A 70 -1.28 -13.76 8.23
N PRO A 71 -1.64 -13.97 6.95
CA PRO A 71 -1.55 -15.29 6.33
C PRO A 71 -0.11 -15.80 6.21
N CYS A 72 0.85 -14.92 5.94
CA CYS A 72 2.27 -15.29 5.93
C CYS A 72 2.74 -15.74 7.31
N LYS A 73 2.33 -15.04 8.36
CA LYS A 73 2.63 -15.42 9.75
C LYS A 73 2.03 -16.78 10.08
N GLU A 74 0.75 -16.99 9.79
CA GLU A 74 0.04 -18.25 10.03
C GLU A 74 0.71 -19.40 9.29
N HIS A 75 1.07 -19.21 8.03
CA HIS A 75 1.75 -20.20 7.19
C HIS A 75 3.06 -20.69 7.83
N VAL A 76 3.85 -19.75 8.35
CA VAL A 76 5.14 -20.06 8.99
C VAL A 76 4.95 -20.66 10.38
N ASP A 77 4.01 -20.15 11.19
CA ASP A 77 3.76 -20.63 12.55
C ASP A 77 3.24 -22.09 12.54
N ASN A 78 2.45 -22.44 11.54
CA ASN A 78 1.96 -23.82 11.31
C ASN A 78 2.97 -24.72 10.60
N LYS A 79 4.19 -24.24 10.33
CA LYS A 79 5.27 -25.00 9.67
C LYS A 79 4.84 -25.61 8.32
N PHE A 80 4.00 -24.92 7.57
CA PHE A 80 3.64 -25.36 6.23
C PHE A 80 4.83 -25.30 5.28
N THR A 81 4.72 -26.02 4.15
CA THR A 81 5.77 -26.04 3.12
C THR A 81 6.11 -24.60 2.70
N PRO A 82 7.38 -24.18 2.72
CA PRO A 82 7.78 -22.85 2.28
C PRO A 82 7.32 -22.54 0.86
N LEU A 83 7.25 -21.24 0.52
CA LEU A 83 7.11 -20.82 -0.86
C LEU A 83 8.23 -21.41 -1.72
N SER A 84 7.93 -21.78 -2.96
CA SER A 84 8.94 -22.27 -3.88
C SER A 84 10.02 -21.21 -4.12
N GLU A 85 11.23 -21.66 -4.43
CA GLU A 85 12.33 -20.76 -4.81
C GLU A 85 11.93 -19.87 -6.00
N ARG A 86 11.20 -20.44 -6.97
CA ARG A 86 10.67 -19.71 -8.12
C ARG A 86 9.74 -18.56 -7.67
N ALA A 87 8.74 -18.83 -6.83
CA ALA A 87 7.82 -17.80 -6.33
C ALA A 87 8.55 -16.69 -5.56
N THR A 88 9.56 -17.07 -4.78
CA THR A 88 10.40 -16.12 -4.03
C THR A 88 11.21 -15.23 -4.99
N ASN A 89 11.85 -15.81 -5.98
CA ASN A 89 12.67 -15.09 -6.96
C ASN A 89 11.84 -14.18 -7.88
N GLU A 90 10.60 -14.53 -8.17
CA GLU A 90 9.65 -13.70 -8.91
C GLU A 90 9.13 -12.53 -8.09
N PHE A 91 8.93 -12.71 -6.77
CA PHE A 91 8.37 -11.66 -5.90
C PHE A 91 9.39 -10.65 -5.41
N ILE A 92 10.65 -11.04 -5.20
CA ILE A 92 11.69 -10.12 -4.70
C ILE A 92 11.82 -8.85 -5.54
N PRO A 93 11.93 -8.91 -6.89
CA PRO A 93 11.96 -7.71 -7.72
C PRO A 93 10.73 -6.82 -7.60
N ILE A 94 9.54 -7.42 -7.47
CA ILE A 94 8.27 -6.70 -7.27
C ILE A 94 8.29 -5.93 -5.95
N ARG A 95 8.71 -6.58 -4.85
CA ARG A 95 8.87 -5.95 -3.54
C ARG A 95 9.82 -4.76 -3.60
N ASP A 96 10.95 -4.93 -4.26
CA ASP A 96 11.99 -3.90 -4.35
C ASP A 96 11.51 -2.71 -5.19
N GLU A 97 10.82 -2.96 -6.30
CA GLU A 97 10.21 -1.92 -7.13
C GLU A 97 9.09 -1.17 -6.37
N MET A 98 8.22 -1.90 -5.64
CA MET A 98 7.22 -1.28 -4.76
C MET A 98 7.86 -0.36 -3.72
N THR A 99 8.93 -0.84 -3.07
CA THR A 99 9.63 -0.07 -2.04
C THR A 99 10.25 1.19 -2.63
N ALA A 100 10.90 1.09 -3.79
CA ALA A 100 11.49 2.23 -4.48
C ALA A 100 10.44 3.27 -4.87
N LEU A 101 9.30 2.83 -5.43
CA LEU A 101 8.20 3.72 -5.80
C LEU A 101 7.58 4.43 -4.59
N MET A 102 7.38 3.73 -3.48
CA MET A 102 6.83 4.32 -2.26
C MET A 102 7.81 5.31 -1.63
N THR A 103 9.11 5.05 -1.71
CA THR A 103 10.14 5.99 -1.24
C THR A 103 10.13 7.27 -2.07
N LYS A 104 10.17 7.16 -3.41
CA LYS A 104 10.06 8.32 -4.32
C LYS A 104 8.78 9.13 -4.07
N ALA A 105 7.65 8.46 -3.86
CA ALA A 105 6.40 9.14 -3.57
C ALA A 105 6.46 9.91 -2.26
N THR A 106 7.06 9.34 -1.22
CA THR A 106 7.25 10.03 0.07
C THR A 106 8.08 11.29 -0.12
N GLU A 107 9.12 11.25 -0.96
CA GLU A 107 9.95 12.41 -1.29
C GLU A 107 9.16 13.48 -2.07
N VAL A 108 8.36 13.06 -3.07
CA VAL A 108 7.49 13.95 -3.84
C VAL A 108 6.47 14.66 -2.95
N LEU A 109 5.83 13.93 -2.04
CA LEU A 109 4.88 14.49 -1.08
C LEU A 109 5.56 15.45 -0.09
N ALA A 110 6.72 15.08 0.46
CA ALA A 110 7.46 15.89 1.41
C ALA A 110 7.96 17.21 0.81
N ASN A 111 8.41 17.16 -0.46
CA ASN A 111 8.96 18.31 -1.19
C ASN A 111 7.91 19.09 -2.00
N LYS A 112 6.65 18.63 -2.01
CA LYS A 112 5.55 19.19 -2.82
C LYS A 112 5.87 19.24 -4.33
N ALA A 113 6.66 18.28 -4.82
CA ALA A 113 7.09 18.19 -6.21
C ALA A 113 6.01 17.51 -7.11
N TYR A 114 4.81 18.10 -7.16
CA TYR A 114 3.61 17.49 -7.77
C TYR A 114 3.70 17.32 -9.30
N ASP A 115 4.63 17.98 -9.96
CA ASP A 115 4.99 17.79 -11.38
C ASP A 115 5.45 16.34 -11.66
N GLN A 116 6.05 15.66 -10.67
CA GLN A 116 6.51 14.28 -10.80
C GLN A 116 5.41 13.23 -10.57
N THR A 117 4.23 13.65 -10.10
CA THR A 117 3.14 12.72 -9.74
C THR A 117 2.69 11.86 -10.91
N ASP A 118 2.56 12.42 -12.11
CA ASP A 118 2.08 11.68 -13.28
C ASP A 118 3.08 10.60 -13.74
N ALA A 119 4.39 10.83 -13.58
CA ALA A 119 5.41 9.83 -13.84
C ALA A 119 5.28 8.66 -12.86
N LEU A 120 5.17 8.95 -11.56
CA LEU A 120 4.98 7.93 -10.53
C LEU A 120 3.68 7.13 -10.71
N LEU A 121 2.59 7.79 -11.12
CA LEU A 121 1.32 7.12 -11.41
C LEU A 121 1.45 6.14 -12.59
N ARG A 122 2.23 6.47 -13.63
CA ARG A 122 2.52 5.57 -14.75
C ARG A 122 3.39 4.40 -14.29
N GLU A 123 4.47 4.64 -13.56
CA GLU A 123 5.33 3.57 -13.00
C GLU A 123 4.50 2.60 -12.14
N GLY A 124 3.63 3.12 -11.26
CA GLY A 124 2.73 2.29 -10.45
C GLY A 124 1.71 1.49 -11.29
N ALA A 125 1.25 2.01 -12.44
CA ALA A 125 0.39 1.26 -13.35
C ALA A 125 1.14 0.09 -14.00
N LEU A 126 2.38 0.29 -14.42
CA LEU A 126 3.23 -0.77 -14.98
C LEU A 126 3.52 -1.86 -13.95
N LEU A 127 3.86 -1.47 -12.71
CA LEU A 127 4.08 -2.43 -11.63
C LEU A 127 2.82 -3.26 -11.34
N LYS A 128 1.65 -2.62 -11.30
CA LYS A 128 0.37 -3.31 -11.15
C LYS A 128 0.14 -4.35 -12.26
N GLY A 129 0.51 -4.03 -13.51
CA GLY A 129 0.47 -4.95 -14.64
C GLY A 129 1.40 -6.16 -14.43
N LYS A 130 2.64 -5.95 -13.99
CA LYS A 130 3.59 -7.03 -13.67
C LYS A 130 3.02 -7.99 -12.61
N ILE A 131 2.46 -7.44 -11.54
CA ILE A 131 1.83 -8.25 -10.48
C ILE A 131 0.65 -9.07 -11.03
N SER A 132 -0.17 -8.48 -11.90
CA SER A 132 -1.30 -9.16 -12.54
C SER A 132 -0.83 -10.35 -13.39
N THR A 133 0.26 -10.20 -14.14
CA THR A 133 0.87 -11.28 -14.92
C THR A 133 1.33 -12.43 -14.02
N LEU A 134 2.07 -12.12 -12.94
CA LEU A 134 2.52 -13.15 -11.99
C LEU A 134 1.35 -13.90 -11.33
N ARG A 135 0.26 -13.20 -11.04
CA ARG A 135 -0.96 -13.84 -10.49
C ARG A 135 -1.55 -14.84 -11.48
N LYS A 136 -1.67 -14.46 -12.75
CA LYS A 136 -2.17 -15.34 -13.80
C LYS A 136 -1.29 -16.59 -13.94
N GLU A 137 0.03 -16.39 -14.07
CA GLU A 137 0.97 -17.49 -14.17
C GLU A 137 0.91 -18.43 -12.96
N GLN A 138 0.72 -17.92 -11.76
CA GLN A 138 0.57 -18.75 -10.57
C GLN A 138 -0.75 -19.55 -10.57
N MET A 139 -1.84 -18.97 -11.07
CA MET A 139 -3.10 -19.68 -11.25
C MET A 139 -2.95 -20.84 -12.24
N ASP A 140 -2.26 -20.61 -13.37
CA ASP A 140 -2.00 -21.62 -14.38
C ASP A 140 -1.20 -22.81 -13.77
N ARG A 141 -0.17 -22.52 -12.98
CA ARG A 141 0.63 -23.55 -12.25
C ARG A 141 -0.20 -24.38 -11.27
N ILE A 142 -1.19 -23.77 -10.62
CA ILE A 142 -2.10 -24.51 -9.71
C ILE A 142 -2.96 -25.47 -10.53
N GLN A 143 -3.46 -25.06 -11.69
CA GLN A 143 -4.26 -25.89 -12.58
C GLN A 143 -3.46 -27.07 -13.12
N GLU A 144 -2.19 -26.86 -13.45
CA GLU A 144 -1.25 -27.91 -13.91
C GLU A 144 -0.82 -28.87 -12.80
N ARG A 145 -1.21 -28.63 -11.53
CA ARG A 145 -0.86 -29.42 -10.34
C ARG A 145 0.65 -29.51 -10.07
N ASP A 146 1.41 -28.57 -10.56
CA ASP A 146 2.89 -28.52 -10.41
C ASP A 146 3.36 -27.84 -9.11
N VAL A 147 2.46 -27.48 -8.21
CA VAL A 147 2.79 -26.67 -7.03
C VAL A 147 2.03 -27.10 -5.77
N ASN A 148 2.62 -26.80 -4.59
CA ASN A 148 1.92 -26.99 -3.31
C ASN A 148 0.78 -25.97 -3.18
N VAL A 149 -0.45 -26.44 -3.12
CA VAL A 149 -1.66 -25.60 -3.14
C VAL A 149 -1.69 -24.60 -1.97
N LYS A 150 -1.35 -25.01 -0.74
CA LYS A 150 -1.35 -24.11 0.42
C LYS A 150 -0.35 -22.98 0.29
N ALA A 151 0.88 -23.30 -0.12
CA ALA A 151 1.91 -22.28 -0.36
C ALA A 151 1.50 -21.35 -1.51
N SER A 152 0.92 -21.88 -2.58
CA SER A 152 0.41 -21.11 -3.71
C SER A 152 -0.72 -20.16 -3.34
N MET A 153 -1.64 -20.56 -2.47
CA MET A 153 -2.71 -19.68 -1.98
C MET A 153 -2.17 -18.50 -1.19
N VAL A 154 -1.16 -18.72 -0.34
CA VAL A 154 -0.49 -17.62 0.38
C VAL A 154 0.21 -16.69 -0.61
N TYR A 155 0.90 -17.24 -1.61
CA TYR A 155 1.57 -16.42 -2.64
C TYR A 155 0.57 -15.60 -3.46
N LEU A 156 -0.53 -16.20 -3.91
CA LEU A 156 -1.61 -15.47 -4.61
C LEU A 156 -2.20 -14.35 -3.75
N ASN A 157 -2.39 -14.59 -2.45
CA ASN A 157 -2.85 -13.56 -1.53
C ASN A 157 -1.85 -12.40 -1.43
N VAL A 158 -0.55 -12.70 -1.31
CA VAL A 158 0.52 -11.68 -1.27
C VAL A 158 0.49 -10.85 -2.56
N LEU A 159 0.39 -11.47 -3.73
CA LEU A 159 0.31 -10.78 -5.01
C LEU A 159 -0.96 -9.92 -5.12
N GLN A 160 -2.12 -10.45 -4.70
CA GLN A 160 -3.38 -9.70 -4.72
C GLN A 160 -3.31 -8.45 -3.85
N GLU A 161 -2.89 -8.61 -2.59
CA GLU A 161 -2.82 -7.49 -1.65
C GLU A 161 -1.73 -6.49 -2.04
N SER A 162 -0.63 -6.94 -2.65
CA SER A 162 0.38 -6.05 -3.24
C SER A 162 -0.18 -5.22 -4.39
N GLN A 163 -1.02 -5.80 -5.24
CA GLN A 163 -1.69 -5.09 -6.33
C GLN A 163 -2.67 -4.04 -5.81
N GLU A 164 -3.44 -4.38 -4.76
CA GLU A 164 -4.35 -3.43 -4.09
C GLU A 164 -3.57 -2.31 -3.39
N LEU A 165 -2.47 -2.64 -2.71
CA LEU A 165 -1.58 -1.67 -2.07
C LEU A 165 -1.08 -0.62 -3.07
N VAL A 166 -0.63 -1.03 -4.25
CA VAL A 166 -0.22 -0.11 -5.33
C VAL A 166 -1.40 0.71 -5.83
N SER A 167 -2.61 0.15 -5.91
CA SER A 167 -3.81 0.87 -6.32
C SER A 167 -4.17 1.98 -5.33
N TYR A 168 -4.21 1.68 -4.04
CA TYR A 168 -4.52 2.67 -3.00
C TYR A 168 -3.42 3.73 -2.85
N TRP A 169 -2.16 3.34 -3.01
CA TRP A 169 -1.05 4.28 -3.06
C TRP A 169 -1.21 5.30 -4.22
N ARG A 170 -1.62 4.84 -5.41
CA ARG A 170 -1.90 5.73 -6.55
C ARG A 170 -3.09 6.65 -6.28
N HIS A 171 -4.12 6.18 -5.59
CA HIS A 171 -5.26 7.01 -5.18
C HIS A 171 -4.83 8.07 -4.17
N LEU A 172 -3.97 7.71 -3.21
CA LEU A 172 -3.40 8.67 -2.24
C LEU A 172 -2.63 9.80 -2.94
N LEU A 173 -1.75 9.47 -3.88
CA LEU A 173 -0.98 10.47 -4.63
C LEU A 173 -1.88 11.46 -5.40
N ARG A 174 -2.94 10.94 -6.03
CA ARG A 174 -3.92 11.80 -6.72
C ARG A 174 -4.68 12.69 -5.76
N ALA A 175 -5.15 12.12 -4.66
CA ALA A 175 -5.92 12.84 -3.66
C ALA A 175 -5.09 13.96 -3.02
N ASP A 176 -3.83 13.70 -2.68
CA ASP A 176 -2.95 14.71 -2.10
C ASP A 176 -2.65 15.84 -3.11
N ARG A 177 -2.31 15.52 -4.35
CA ARG A 177 -2.13 16.51 -5.41
C ARG A 177 -3.36 17.41 -5.55
N MET A 178 -4.57 16.83 -5.63
CA MET A 178 -5.81 17.60 -5.76
C MET A 178 -6.09 18.44 -4.52
N PHE A 179 -5.88 17.90 -3.33
CA PHE A 179 -6.02 18.62 -2.08
C PHE A 179 -5.12 19.87 -2.04
N GLN A 180 -3.90 19.76 -2.51
CA GLN A 180 -2.93 20.86 -2.51
C GLN A 180 -3.22 21.88 -3.63
N THR A 181 -3.63 21.44 -4.83
CA THR A 181 -3.96 22.36 -5.93
C THR A 181 -5.20 23.19 -5.63
N CYS A 182 -6.20 22.67 -4.91
CA CYS A 182 -7.32 23.47 -4.43
C CYS A 182 -6.90 24.60 -3.47
N LEU A 183 -5.70 24.52 -2.87
CA LEU A 183 -5.15 25.61 -2.05
C LEU A 183 -4.60 26.78 -2.87
N LEU A 184 -4.07 26.52 -4.05
CA LEU A 184 -3.42 27.54 -4.89
C LEU A 184 -4.45 28.48 -5.51
N TYR A 185 -5.62 27.98 -5.93
CA TYR A 185 -6.68 28.81 -6.53
C TYR A 185 -7.34 29.79 -5.56
N THR A 186 -7.23 29.59 -4.26
CA THR A 186 -7.83 30.49 -3.25
C THR A 186 -6.87 31.56 -2.75
N SER A 187 -5.55 31.41 -2.92
CA SER A 187 -4.58 32.42 -2.51
C SER A 187 -4.38 33.52 -3.57
N ASP A 188 -4.70 33.25 -4.84
CA ASP A 188 -4.60 34.22 -5.94
C ASP A 188 -5.89 35.05 -6.12
N ALA A 189 -6.95 34.76 -5.33
CA ALA A 189 -8.23 35.47 -5.37
C ALA A 189 -8.44 36.43 -4.18
N ALA A 190 -7.43 36.61 -3.33
CA ALA A 190 -7.42 37.54 -2.20
C ALA A 190 -6.39 38.65 -2.42
#